data_83d368122fb8d31e1ffba11ff327ae99
#
_entry.id   83d368122fb8d31e1ffba11ff327ae99
#
_cell.length_a   1.000
_cell.length_b   1.000
_cell.length_c   1.000
_cell.angle_alpha   90.00
_cell.angle_beta   90.00
_cell.angle_gamma   90.00
#
_symmetry.space_group_name_H-M   'P 1'
#
loop_
_entity.id
_entity.type
_entity.pdbx_description
1 polymer ?
#
loop_
_entity_poly.entity_id
_entity_poly.type
_entity_poly.pdbx_seq_one_letter_code
_entity_poly.pdbx_strand_id
1 'polypeptide(L)'
;VNLVERVCGHTWMILRHKYWVFRFCCIAGIPWQGFMHDWSKFSPTEFIESVKYYNGKVSPIKICKRENNGLSMAWIHHHGRNLHHYEAWWDNFDHGAHPQDMPYKYAVEMICDCLGAAKAYGRDEFTFQAEYEWWQRKCATGVGMSPNMQAFVETILSQLAATEDLSLLRPKSLRKIYASVVKEGNYEYTDFRHQEV
;
A
#
# COMPACT_ATOMS: atom_id res chain seq x y z
N VAL A 1 27.49 6.03 0.38
CA VAL A 1 26.86 5.49 -0.83
C VAL A 1 26.97 6.57 -1.90
N ASN A 2 27.67 6.30 -3.01
CA ASN A 2 27.80 7.26 -4.10
C ASN A 2 26.50 7.34 -4.93
N LEU A 3 26.42 8.32 -5.87
CA LEU A 3 25.19 8.55 -6.65
C LEU A 3 24.78 7.32 -7.48
N VAL A 4 25.73 6.65 -8.11
CA VAL A 4 25.46 5.47 -8.93
C VAL A 4 24.88 4.34 -8.08
N GLU A 5 25.47 4.08 -6.92
CA GLU A 5 24.98 3.08 -5.96
C GLU A 5 23.55 3.41 -5.48
N ARG A 6 23.25 4.69 -5.24
CA ARG A 6 21.90 5.13 -4.86
C ARG A 6 20.90 4.89 -5.98
N VAL A 7 21.23 5.28 -7.20
CA VAL A 7 20.37 5.08 -8.38
C VAL A 7 20.11 3.60 -8.62
N CYS A 8 21.17 2.80 -8.71
CA CYS A 8 21.05 1.35 -8.96
C CYS A 8 20.30 0.65 -7.83
N GLY A 9 20.67 0.95 -6.57
CA GLY A 9 20.06 0.33 -5.41
C GLY A 9 18.59 0.71 -5.23
N HIS A 10 18.23 1.98 -5.45
CA HIS A 10 16.83 2.40 -5.40
C HIS A 10 16.00 1.79 -6.52
N THR A 11 16.53 1.78 -7.74
CA THR A 11 15.86 1.11 -8.90
C THR A 11 15.63 -0.37 -8.59
N TRP A 12 16.65 -1.07 -8.08
CA TRP A 12 16.52 -2.48 -7.70
C TRP A 12 15.45 -2.69 -6.64
N MET A 13 15.38 -1.81 -5.63
CA MET A 13 14.37 -1.88 -4.58
C MET A 13 12.96 -1.68 -5.14
N ILE A 14 12.74 -0.71 -6.05
CA ILE A 14 11.46 -0.52 -6.73
C ILE A 14 11.07 -1.78 -7.51
N LEU A 15 11.97 -2.33 -8.32
CA LEU A 15 11.68 -3.52 -9.13
C LEU A 15 11.37 -4.75 -8.26
N ARG A 16 12.12 -4.92 -7.16
CA ARG A 16 11.87 -6.00 -6.20
C ARG A 16 10.51 -5.86 -5.51
N HIS A 17 10.16 -4.64 -5.08
CA HIS A 17 8.86 -4.34 -4.50
C HIS A 17 7.75 -4.64 -5.51
N LYS A 18 7.82 -4.11 -6.73
CA LYS A 18 6.84 -4.37 -7.80
C LYS A 18 6.68 -5.85 -8.10
N TYR A 19 7.78 -6.61 -8.11
CA TYR A 19 7.74 -8.06 -8.32
C TYR A 19 6.89 -8.77 -7.25
N TRP A 20 7.09 -8.45 -5.97
CA TRP A 20 6.34 -9.09 -4.89
C TRP A 20 4.88 -8.63 -4.86
N VAL A 21 4.61 -7.34 -5.07
CA VAL A 21 3.23 -6.84 -5.19
C VAL A 21 2.51 -7.52 -6.34
N PHE A 22 3.13 -7.62 -7.52
CA PHE A 22 2.57 -8.34 -8.66
C PHE A 22 2.24 -9.80 -8.32
N ARG A 23 3.14 -10.51 -7.64
CA ARG A 23 2.91 -11.88 -7.18
C ARG A 23 1.67 -11.99 -6.29
N PHE A 24 1.53 -11.13 -5.29
CA PHE A 24 0.36 -11.11 -4.42
C PHE A 24 -0.91 -10.70 -5.17
N CYS A 25 -0.84 -9.73 -6.06
CA CYS A 25 -1.96 -9.33 -6.91
C CYS A 25 -2.43 -10.46 -7.85
N CYS A 26 -1.52 -11.29 -8.35
CA CYS A 26 -1.89 -12.49 -9.11
C CYS A 26 -2.71 -13.48 -8.26
N ILE A 27 -2.30 -13.73 -7.01
CA ILE A 27 -3.06 -14.58 -6.08
C ILE A 27 -4.42 -13.95 -5.77
N ALA A 28 -4.46 -12.63 -5.61
CA ALA A 28 -5.68 -11.86 -5.30
C ALA A 28 -6.63 -11.68 -6.51
N GLY A 29 -6.24 -12.14 -7.70
CA GLY A 29 -7.07 -12.06 -8.92
C GLY A 29 -7.13 -10.66 -9.55
N ILE A 30 -6.16 -9.80 -9.26
CA ILE A 30 -6.01 -8.44 -9.81
C ILE A 30 -4.64 -8.23 -10.49
N PRO A 31 -4.21 -9.12 -11.41
CA PRO A 31 -2.85 -9.09 -11.97
C PRO A 31 -2.54 -7.80 -12.72
N TRP A 32 -3.53 -7.21 -13.39
CA TRP A 32 -3.35 -5.95 -14.12
C TRP A 32 -2.98 -4.79 -13.18
N GLN A 33 -3.66 -4.67 -12.05
CA GLN A 33 -3.33 -3.66 -11.04
C GLN A 33 -1.91 -3.88 -10.49
N GLY A 34 -1.54 -5.13 -10.19
CA GLY A 34 -0.18 -5.45 -9.76
C GLY A 34 0.89 -5.11 -10.79
N PHE A 35 0.62 -5.30 -12.07
CA PHE A 35 1.52 -4.87 -13.16
C PHE A 35 1.66 -3.35 -13.20
N MET A 36 0.54 -2.64 -13.11
CA MET A 36 0.50 -1.16 -13.14
C MET A 36 0.89 -0.50 -11.82
N HIS A 37 1.01 -1.29 -10.74
CA HIS A 37 1.34 -0.78 -9.40
C HIS A 37 2.60 0.08 -9.41
N ASP A 38 2.51 1.25 -8.82
CA ASP A 38 3.64 2.14 -8.50
C ASP A 38 4.56 2.55 -9.67
N TRP A 39 4.05 2.60 -10.90
CA TRP A 39 4.83 3.17 -11.99
C TRP A 39 5.21 4.63 -11.75
N SER A 40 4.45 5.35 -10.94
CA SER A 40 4.74 6.72 -10.54
C SER A 40 6.09 6.89 -9.85
N LYS A 41 6.62 5.83 -9.20
CA LYS A 41 7.95 5.82 -8.56
C LYS A 41 9.11 6.11 -9.52
N PHE A 42 8.90 5.94 -10.82
CA PHE A 42 9.87 6.31 -11.85
C PHE A 42 9.68 7.75 -12.37
N SER A 43 8.67 8.49 -11.89
CA SER A 43 8.54 9.91 -12.21
C SER A 43 9.70 10.72 -11.63
N PRO A 44 10.11 11.83 -12.27
CA PRO A 44 11.18 12.67 -11.74
C PRO A 44 10.93 13.12 -10.30
N THR A 45 9.69 13.48 -9.95
CA THR A 45 9.32 13.96 -8.61
C THR A 45 9.58 12.90 -7.53
N GLU A 46 9.21 11.64 -7.79
CA GLU A 46 9.39 10.58 -6.80
C GLU A 46 10.81 10.01 -6.85
N PHE A 47 11.34 9.77 -8.04
CA PHE A 47 12.62 9.09 -8.21
C PHE A 47 13.80 9.91 -7.72
N ILE A 48 13.89 11.21 -8.11
CA ILE A 48 15.03 12.06 -7.75
C ILE A 48 15.09 12.27 -6.24
N GLU A 49 13.96 12.60 -5.60
CA GLU A 49 13.92 12.76 -4.15
C GLU A 49 14.29 11.46 -3.45
N SER A 50 13.73 10.32 -3.89
CA SER A 50 14.02 9.03 -3.29
C SER A 50 15.48 8.61 -3.44
N VAL A 51 16.11 8.85 -4.58
CA VAL A 51 17.55 8.61 -4.79
C VAL A 51 18.40 9.47 -3.85
N LYS A 52 18.02 10.74 -3.65
CA LYS A 52 18.73 11.64 -2.73
C LYS A 52 18.80 11.07 -1.31
N TYR A 53 17.72 10.48 -0.82
CA TYR A 53 17.60 9.94 0.54
C TYR A 53 17.80 8.42 0.64
N TYR A 54 18.18 7.76 -0.45
CA TYR A 54 18.40 6.31 -0.44
C TYR A 54 19.66 5.92 0.35
N ASN A 55 19.50 4.98 1.30
CA ASN A 55 20.62 4.43 2.10
C ASN A 55 20.67 2.89 2.10
N GLY A 56 19.77 2.22 1.36
CA GLY A 56 19.72 0.75 1.26
C GLY A 56 19.09 0.02 2.45
N LYS A 57 18.72 0.70 3.53
CA LYS A 57 18.24 0.07 4.78
C LYS A 57 16.80 0.44 5.10
N VAL A 58 16.42 1.69 4.89
CA VAL A 58 15.13 2.25 5.26
C VAL A 58 14.52 2.95 4.06
N SER A 59 13.19 3.03 4.00
CA SER A 59 12.48 3.76 2.95
C SER A 59 13.02 5.20 2.83
N PRO A 60 13.41 5.65 1.63
CA PRO A 60 13.89 7.01 1.39
C PRO A 60 12.90 8.08 1.85
N ILE A 61 11.59 7.83 1.70
CA ILE A 61 10.52 8.73 2.15
C ILE A 61 10.59 8.96 3.67
N LYS A 62 10.84 7.91 4.47
CA LYS A 62 10.99 8.05 5.93
C LYS A 62 12.18 8.93 6.30
N ILE A 63 13.29 8.80 5.58
CA ILE A 63 14.48 9.62 5.80
C ILE A 63 14.20 11.06 5.41
N CYS A 64 13.63 11.27 4.21
CA CYS A 64 13.25 12.59 3.73
C CYS A 64 12.34 13.32 4.74
N LYS A 65 11.25 12.67 5.18
CA LYS A 65 10.34 13.25 6.17
C LYS A 65 11.02 13.62 7.48
N ARG A 66 11.92 12.77 7.98
CA ARG A 66 12.65 13.03 9.22
C ARG A 66 13.58 14.25 9.10
N GLU A 67 14.19 14.44 7.93
CA GLU A 67 15.12 15.54 7.68
C GLU A 67 14.43 16.85 7.22
N ASN A 68 13.15 16.79 6.83
CA ASN A 68 12.38 17.93 6.30
C ASN A 68 11.07 18.16 7.09
N ASN A 69 11.09 18.06 8.40
CA ASN A 69 9.95 18.37 9.28
C ASN A 69 8.64 17.65 8.89
N GLY A 70 8.74 16.40 8.46
CA GLY A 70 7.59 15.59 8.05
C GLY A 70 7.21 15.72 6.58
N LEU A 71 7.85 16.60 5.80
CA LEU A 71 7.53 16.82 4.39
C LEU A 71 8.33 15.89 3.48
N SER A 72 7.66 15.33 2.47
CA SER A 72 8.24 14.65 1.31
C SER A 72 7.37 14.89 0.10
N MET A 73 7.92 15.51 -0.93
CA MET A 73 7.19 15.77 -2.19
C MET A 73 6.97 14.47 -2.97
N ALA A 74 7.92 13.53 -2.89
CA ALA A 74 7.74 12.19 -3.44
C ALA A 74 6.52 11.50 -2.81
N TRP A 75 6.34 11.61 -1.49
CA TRP A 75 5.19 11.01 -0.81
C TRP A 75 3.86 11.67 -1.20
N ILE A 76 3.80 13.00 -1.22
CA ILE A 76 2.59 13.74 -1.62
C ILE A 76 2.18 13.36 -3.05
N HIS A 77 3.14 13.36 -3.98
CA HIS A 77 2.89 12.94 -5.36
C HIS A 77 2.43 11.48 -5.44
N HIS A 78 3.08 10.61 -4.67
CA HIS A 78 2.83 9.17 -4.68
C HIS A 78 1.42 8.83 -4.23
N HIS A 79 1.03 9.21 -3.01
CA HIS A 79 -0.30 8.85 -2.49
C HIS A 79 -1.44 9.58 -3.21
N GLY A 80 -1.20 10.76 -3.78
CA GLY A 80 -2.19 11.48 -4.58
C GLY A 80 -2.48 10.84 -5.95
N ARG A 81 -1.59 9.98 -6.45
CA ARG A 81 -1.74 9.28 -7.74
C ARG A 81 -2.10 7.81 -7.62
N ASN A 82 -1.87 7.22 -6.46
CA ASN A 82 -2.00 5.78 -6.25
C ASN A 82 -3.14 5.51 -5.26
N LEU A 83 -4.30 5.14 -5.79
CA LEU A 83 -5.54 4.97 -5.01
C LEU A 83 -5.52 3.74 -4.08
N HIS A 84 -4.48 2.92 -4.10
CA HIS A 84 -4.28 1.88 -3.10
C HIS A 84 -3.73 2.40 -1.77
N HIS A 85 -3.38 3.70 -1.68
CA HIS A 85 -3.04 4.36 -0.44
C HIS A 85 -4.29 4.92 0.24
N TYR A 86 -4.52 4.56 1.50
CA TYR A 86 -5.70 5.02 2.26
C TYR A 86 -5.69 6.53 2.47
N GLU A 87 -4.53 7.17 2.41
CA GLU A 87 -4.39 8.63 2.50
C GLU A 87 -5.06 9.38 1.35
N ALA A 88 -5.32 8.70 0.23
CA ALA A 88 -6.09 9.27 -0.89
C ALA A 88 -7.61 9.27 -0.64
N TRP A 89 -8.08 8.58 0.41
CA TRP A 89 -9.50 8.38 0.73
C TRP A 89 -9.91 9.18 1.96
N TRP A 90 -9.68 10.49 1.90
CA TRP A 90 -10.13 11.43 2.92
C TRP A 90 -11.11 12.41 2.33
N ASP A 91 -12.29 12.52 2.94
CA ASP A 91 -13.24 13.58 2.68
C ASP A 91 -13.02 14.71 3.71
N ASN A 92 -13.08 15.95 3.25
CA ASN A 92 -12.91 17.14 4.08
C ASN A 92 -13.83 18.30 3.67
N PHE A 93 -14.91 18.03 2.92
CA PHE A 93 -15.76 19.08 2.37
C PHE A 93 -16.97 19.38 3.26
N ASP A 94 -17.94 18.47 3.36
CA ASP A 94 -19.24 18.77 3.99
C ASP A 94 -19.30 18.51 5.50
N HIS A 95 -18.62 17.50 5.98
CA HIS A 95 -18.73 16.98 7.36
C HIS A 95 -17.43 17.00 8.14
N GLY A 96 -16.46 17.82 7.71
CA GLY A 96 -15.09 17.84 8.25
C GLY A 96 -14.23 16.69 7.74
N ALA A 97 -12.96 16.71 8.12
CA ALA A 97 -11.99 15.73 7.63
C ALA A 97 -12.23 14.35 8.27
N HIS A 98 -12.55 13.36 7.45
CA HIS A 98 -12.74 11.99 7.91
C HIS A 98 -12.33 10.97 6.83
N PRO A 99 -11.82 9.78 7.22
CA PRO A 99 -11.44 8.75 6.27
C PRO A 99 -12.65 8.02 5.70
N GLN A 100 -12.60 7.75 4.40
CA GLN A 100 -13.59 6.98 3.66
C GLN A 100 -13.17 5.52 3.50
N ASP A 101 -14.16 4.64 3.27
CA ASP A 101 -13.88 3.26 2.90
C ASP A 101 -13.33 3.19 1.48
N MET A 102 -12.27 2.41 1.30
CA MET A 102 -11.68 2.19 -0.02
C MET A 102 -12.54 1.19 -0.81
N PRO A 103 -12.82 1.41 -2.11
CA PRO A 103 -13.42 0.39 -2.95
C PRO A 103 -12.60 -0.89 -2.96
N TYR A 104 -13.28 -2.05 -3.04
CA TYR A 104 -12.69 -3.39 -2.91
C TYR A 104 -11.35 -3.57 -3.64
N LYS A 105 -11.28 -3.17 -4.92
CA LYS A 105 -10.07 -3.35 -5.73
C LYS A 105 -8.83 -2.64 -5.18
N TYR A 106 -9.02 -1.45 -4.61
CA TYR A 106 -7.93 -0.65 -4.03
C TYR A 106 -7.57 -1.13 -2.62
N ALA A 107 -8.56 -1.56 -1.84
CA ALA A 107 -8.31 -2.18 -0.55
C ALA A 107 -7.51 -3.48 -0.69
N VAL A 108 -7.80 -4.30 -1.70
CA VAL A 108 -7.04 -5.51 -2.02
C VAL A 108 -5.63 -5.18 -2.51
N GLU A 109 -5.48 -4.18 -3.38
CA GLU A 109 -4.16 -3.73 -3.84
C GLU A 109 -3.31 -3.20 -2.67
N MET A 110 -3.91 -2.47 -1.72
CA MET A 110 -3.24 -2.02 -0.49
C MET A 110 -2.69 -3.21 0.34
N ILE A 111 -3.46 -4.29 0.50
CA ILE A 111 -2.96 -5.51 1.17
C ILE A 111 -1.77 -6.10 0.42
N CYS A 112 -1.88 -6.20 -0.92
CA CYS A 112 -0.80 -6.71 -1.75
C CYS A 112 0.46 -5.82 -1.66
N ASP A 113 0.28 -4.50 -1.57
CA ASP A 113 1.36 -3.52 -1.38
C ASP A 113 2.04 -3.70 -0.02
N CYS A 114 1.29 -3.79 1.08
CA CYS A 114 1.83 -4.03 2.42
C CYS A 114 2.70 -5.30 2.45
N LEU A 115 2.15 -6.43 1.99
CA LEU A 115 2.88 -7.70 1.95
C LEU A 115 4.08 -7.66 0.99
N GLY A 116 3.94 -6.99 -0.15
CA GLY A 116 5.00 -6.82 -1.12
C GLY A 116 6.15 -5.96 -0.59
N ALA A 117 5.84 -4.88 0.13
CA ALA A 117 6.82 -4.04 0.80
C ALA A 117 7.54 -4.80 1.91
N ALA A 118 6.81 -5.51 2.78
CA ALA A 118 7.40 -6.33 3.83
C ALA A 118 8.37 -7.38 3.26
N LYS A 119 7.98 -8.08 2.19
CA LYS A 119 8.83 -9.06 1.52
C LYS A 119 10.03 -8.43 0.82
N ALA A 120 9.87 -7.24 0.25
CA ALA A 120 10.96 -6.55 -0.43
C ALA A 120 12.02 -6.03 0.55
N TYR A 121 11.62 -5.48 1.69
CA TYR A 121 12.52 -4.94 2.71
C TYR A 121 13.00 -6.01 3.68
N GLY A 122 12.14 -6.94 4.11
CA GLY A 122 12.45 -8.00 5.07
C GLY A 122 13.33 -9.12 4.49
N ARG A 123 13.34 -9.29 3.16
CA ARG A 123 14.11 -10.35 2.48
C ARG A 123 13.82 -11.74 3.08
N ASP A 124 14.86 -12.41 3.57
CA ASP A 124 14.77 -13.75 4.15
C ASP A 124 14.21 -13.74 5.59
N GLU A 125 14.18 -12.56 6.23
CA GLU A 125 13.62 -12.36 7.58
C GLU A 125 12.09 -12.09 7.54
N PHE A 126 11.48 -12.03 6.35
CA PHE A 126 10.04 -11.79 6.23
C PHE A 126 9.25 -12.96 6.82
N THR A 127 8.32 -12.63 7.72
CA THR A 127 7.24 -13.51 8.18
C THR A 127 5.92 -12.75 8.21
N PHE A 128 4.81 -13.44 8.07
CA PHE A 128 3.48 -12.81 8.23
C PHE A 128 3.26 -12.32 9.65
N GLN A 129 3.84 -13.02 10.65
CA GLN A 129 3.79 -12.58 12.04
C GLN A 129 4.49 -11.22 12.24
N ALA A 130 5.67 -11.02 11.65
CA ALA A 130 6.40 -9.76 11.75
C ALA A 130 5.63 -8.60 11.09
N GLU A 131 4.96 -8.86 9.96
CA GLU A 131 4.12 -7.87 9.27
C GLU A 131 2.88 -7.54 10.10
N TYR A 132 2.23 -8.52 10.71
CA TYR A 132 1.10 -8.28 11.61
C TYR A 132 1.50 -7.46 12.84
N GLU A 133 2.63 -7.76 13.47
CA GLU A 133 3.17 -6.96 14.58
C GLU A 133 3.51 -5.53 14.16
N TRP A 134 4.03 -5.35 12.94
CA TRP A 134 4.25 -4.01 12.40
C TRP A 134 2.92 -3.25 12.22
N TRP A 135 1.89 -3.91 11.72
CA TRP A 135 0.54 -3.35 11.61
C TRP A 135 -0.01 -2.92 12.97
N GLN A 136 0.07 -3.78 13.98
CA GLN A 136 -0.38 -3.46 15.35
C GLN A 136 0.34 -2.22 15.90
N ARG A 137 1.65 -2.12 15.73
CA ARG A 137 2.41 -0.92 16.12
C ARG A 137 1.97 0.33 15.38
N LYS A 138 1.64 0.22 14.09
CA LYS A 138 1.12 1.33 13.29
C LYS A 138 -0.26 1.78 13.79
N CYS A 139 -1.14 0.85 14.10
CA CYS A 139 -2.46 1.17 14.67
C CYS A 139 -2.35 1.87 16.03
N ALA A 140 -1.43 1.45 16.89
CA ALA A 140 -1.20 2.06 18.19
C ALA A 140 -0.75 3.53 18.13
N THR A 141 -0.12 3.95 17.05
CA THR A 141 0.27 5.36 16.82
C THR A 141 -0.82 6.20 16.15
N GLY A 142 -1.96 5.60 15.85
CA GLY A 142 -3.05 6.23 15.11
C GLY A 142 -2.86 6.15 13.59
N VAL A 143 -3.68 5.33 12.93
CA VAL A 143 -3.73 5.25 11.48
C VAL A 143 -4.94 6.03 10.98
N GLY A 144 -4.72 6.95 10.04
CA GLY A 144 -5.79 7.77 9.46
C GLY A 144 -6.62 7.01 8.42
N MET A 145 -7.08 5.82 8.76
CA MET A 145 -7.84 4.91 7.90
C MET A 145 -9.24 4.71 8.51
N SER A 146 -10.27 4.51 7.69
CA SER A 146 -11.61 4.23 8.20
C SER A 146 -11.62 2.97 9.09
N PRO A 147 -12.52 2.88 10.08
CA PRO A 147 -12.63 1.70 10.94
C PRO A 147 -12.86 0.39 10.17
N ASN A 148 -13.66 0.43 9.09
CA ASN A 148 -13.90 -0.74 8.26
C ASN A 148 -12.64 -1.20 7.53
N MET A 149 -11.85 -0.27 7.00
CA MET A 149 -10.59 -0.61 6.35
C MET A 149 -9.54 -1.12 7.35
N GLN A 150 -9.50 -0.54 8.56
CA GLN A 150 -8.66 -1.09 9.63
C GLN A 150 -9.05 -2.53 9.96
N ALA A 151 -10.35 -2.81 10.12
CA ALA A 151 -10.84 -4.17 10.39
C ALA A 151 -10.55 -5.13 9.22
N PHE A 152 -10.60 -4.65 7.97
CA PHE A 152 -10.24 -5.45 6.80
C PHE A 152 -8.76 -5.87 6.82
N VAL A 153 -7.85 -4.93 7.06
CA VAL A 153 -6.41 -5.19 7.15
C VAL A 153 -6.11 -6.10 8.34
N GLU A 154 -6.66 -5.79 9.52
CA GLU A 154 -6.48 -6.57 10.76
C GLU A 154 -6.90 -8.02 10.56
N THR A 155 -8.08 -8.25 9.97
CA THR A 155 -8.59 -9.61 9.74
C THR A 155 -7.68 -10.42 8.83
N ILE A 156 -7.16 -9.82 7.76
CA ILE A 156 -6.30 -10.52 6.80
C ILE A 156 -4.93 -10.80 7.42
N LEU A 157 -4.29 -9.77 8.01
CA LEU A 157 -2.93 -9.93 8.52
C LEU A 157 -2.88 -10.84 9.74
N SER A 158 -3.86 -10.77 10.66
CA SER A 158 -3.92 -11.68 11.81
C SER A 158 -4.12 -13.13 11.39
N GLN A 159 -4.99 -13.41 10.40
CA GLN A 159 -5.20 -14.76 9.90
C GLN A 159 -3.97 -15.27 9.14
N LEU A 160 -3.31 -14.44 8.32
CA LEU A 160 -2.07 -14.83 7.67
C LEU A 160 -0.95 -15.12 8.68
N ALA A 161 -0.85 -14.33 9.76
CA ALA A 161 0.12 -14.56 10.84
C ALA A 161 -0.13 -15.90 11.55
N ALA A 162 -1.41 -16.23 11.79
CA ALA A 162 -1.79 -17.46 12.50
C ALA A 162 -1.68 -18.74 11.65
N THR A 163 -1.90 -18.65 10.33
CA THR A 163 -2.09 -19.86 9.48
C THR A 163 -1.06 -19.99 8.37
N GLU A 164 -0.39 -18.90 7.99
CA GLU A 164 0.47 -18.80 6.79
C GLU A 164 -0.22 -19.23 5.48
N ASP A 165 -1.56 -19.33 5.50
CA ASP A 165 -2.35 -19.81 4.37
C ASP A 165 -2.64 -18.72 3.35
N LEU A 166 -1.90 -18.74 2.24
CA LEU A 166 -2.10 -17.80 1.12
C LEU A 166 -3.45 -17.94 0.42
N SER A 167 -4.24 -18.98 0.70
CA SER A 167 -5.60 -19.10 0.15
C SER A 167 -6.54 -17.99 0.65
N LEU A 168 -6.20 -17.37 1.79
CA LEU A 168 -6.87 -16.16 2.31
C LEU A 168 -6.81 -14.99 1.35
N LEU A 169 -5.74 -14.90 0.54
CA LEU A 169 -5.59 -13.84 -0.47
C LEU A 169 -6.34 -14.13 -1.77
N ARG A 170 -7.02 -15.27 -1.93
CA ARG A 170 -7.80 -15.55 -3.14
C ARG A 170 -9.05 -14.68 -3.20
N PRO A 171 -9.55 -14.35 -4.41
CA PRO A 171 -10.69 -13.42 -4.58
C PRO A 171 -11.92 -13.78 -3.76
N LYS A 172 -12.25 -15.06 -3.64
CA LYS A 172 -13.42 -15.53 -2.87
C LYS A 172 -13.30 -15.21 -1.38
N SER A 173 -12.13 -15.45 -0.78
CA SER A 173 -11.85 -15.17 0.63
C SER A 173 -11.83 -13.66 0.88
N LEU A 174 -11.11 -12.90 0.05
CA LEU A 174 -11.01 -11.45 0.18
C LEU A 174 -12.36 -10.76 0.04
N ARG A 175 -13.20 -11.16 -0.94
CA ARG A 175 -14.56 -10.60 -1.07
C ARG A 175 -15.42 -10.90 0.16
N LYS A 176 -15.34 -12.12 0.71
CA LYS A 176 -16.07 -12.49 1.93
C LYS A 176 -15.65 -11.62 3.11
N ILE A 177 -14.34 -11.44 3.32
CA ILE A 177 -13.81 -10.60 4.42
C ILE A 177 -14.23 -9.14 4.20
N TYR A 178 -14.06 -8.61 2.99
CA TYR A 178 -14.45 -7.23 2.68
C TYR A 178 -15.93 -6.98 2.95
N ALA A 179 -16.82 -7.83 2.45
CA ALA A 179 -18.26 -7.71 2.66
C ALA A 179 -18.69 -7.88 4.13
N SER A 180 -17.87 -8.54 4.97
CA SER A 180 -18.17 -8.66 6.40
C SER A 180 -17.86 -7.41 7.20
N VAL A 181 -16.94 -6.56 6.72
CA VAL A 181 -16.51 -5.33 7.42
C VAL A 181 -17.06 -4.07 6.78
N VAL A 182 -17.13 -4.04 5.45
CA VAL A 182 -17.75 -2.93 4.71
C VAL A 182 -19.20 -3.33 4.44
N LYS A 183 -20.11 -2.80 5.26
CA LYS A 183 -21.54 -2.95 4.97
C LYS A 183 -21.81 -2.21 3.65
N GLU A 184 -22.39 -2.91 2.68
CA GLU A 184 -22.89 -2.28 1.46
C GLU A 184 -23.91 -1.20 1.83
N GLY A 185 -23.45 0.01 1.93
CA GLY A 185 -24.19 1.23 2.13
C GLY A 185 -23.81 2.21 1.04
N ASN A 186 -24.53 2.17 -0.06
CA ASN A 186 -24.83 3.28 -0.95
C ASN A 186 -23.73 3.90 -1.82
N TYR A 187 -22.58 3.30 -2.04
CA TYR A 187 -21.69 3.76 -3.09
C TYR A 187 -21.33 2.62 -4.04
N GLU A 188 -22.12 2.44 -5.11
CA GLU A 188 -21.59 1.91 -6.35
C GLU A 188 -20.62 2.97 -6.90
N TYR A 189 -19.32 2.78 -6.64
CA TYR A 189 -18.30 3.53 -7.35
C TYR A 189 -18.32 3.08 -8.82
N THR A 190 -19.10 3.76 -9.62
CA THR A 190 -18.99 3.70 -11.08
C THR A 190 -17.69 4.40 -11.46
N ASP A 191 -16.72 3.64 -11.95
CA ASP A 191 -15.49 4.18 -12.51
C ASP A 191 -15.82 4.97 -13.78
N PHE A 192 -16.05 6.27 -13.62
CA PHE A 192 -16.41 7.17 -14.72
C PHE A 192 -15.37 7.28 -15.84
N ARG A 193 -14.18 6.69 -15.66
CA ARG A 193 -13.12 6.69 -16.68
C ARG A 193 -13.42 5.80 -17.89
N HIS A 194 -14.47 5.00 -17.85
CA HIS A 194 -14.92 4.12 -18.93
C HIS A 194 -16.31 4.46 -19.48
N GLN A 195 -16.89 5.59 -19.10
CA GLN A 195 -18.04 6.14 -19.82
C GLN A 195 -17.48 7.00 -20.95
N GLU A 196 -17.30 6.38 -22.13
CA GLU A 196 -17.04 7.10 -23.37
C GLU A 196 -18.17 8.08 -23.63
N VAL A 197 -17.78 9.33 -23.89
CA VAL A 197 -18.63 10.39 -24.47
C VAL A 197 -18.85 10.09 -25.92
#